data_6e28e55ea6b3e03a7e41ec967d90be59
#
_entry.id   6e28e55ea6b3e03a7e41ec967d90be59
#
_cell.length_a   1.000
_cell.length_b   1.000
_cell.length_c   1.000
_cell.angle_alpha   90.00
_cell.angle_beta   90.00
_cell.angle_gamma   90.00
#
_symmetry.space_group_name_H-M   'P 1'
#
loop_
_entity.id
_entity.type
_entity.pdbx_description
1 polymer ?
#
loop_
_entity_poly.entity_id
_entity_poly.type
_entity_poly.pdbx_seq_one_letter_code
_entity_poly.pdbx_strand_id
1 'polypeptide(L)'
;FKEKTNNYVISSKKILSNNNFDVFVKPFFNGRLSKKMSKLLKIDSKSLEDARLFDIEMANFQKWSNENNEDTVFITWSKTDSLMIKSNCKKYFINYNWFCNQYFDLQKCYDMMHKKMKPTGLCNALKENNINFIGQPHKAIDDSYNTTQILLNC
;
A
#
# COMPACT_ATOMS: atom_id res chain seq x y z
N PHE A 1 9.11 0.57 -21.94
CA PHE A 1 7.71 0.20 -21.79
C PHE A 1 6.87 1.41 -22.17
N LYS A 2 6.40 1.42 -23.41
CA LYS A 2 5.33 2.32 -23.83
C LYS A 2 4.04 1.55 -23.62
N GLU A 3 3.25 1.90 -22.65
CA GLU A 3 1.92 1.37 -22.62
C GLU A 3 0.86 2.26 -22.01
N LYS A 4 -0.19 2.22 -22.73
CA LYS A 4 -1.52 2.69 -22.42
C LYS A 4 -1.96 2.23 -21.04
N THR A 5 -1.69 3.01 -20.04
CA THR A 5 -2.35 2.86 -18.77
C THR A 5 -3.16 4.12 -18.56
N ASN A 6 -4.44 3.99 -18.69
CA ASN A 6 -5.37 5.11 -18.70
C ASN A 6 -5.46 5.89 -17.38
N ASN A 7 -4.68 5.56 -16.34
CA ASN A 7 -4.74 6.30 -15.08
C ASN A 7 -3.41 6.43 -14.33
N TYR A 8 -2.32 5.83 -14.81
CA TYR A 8 -0.99 6.04 -14.27
C TYR A 8 -0.04 6.30 -15.41
N VAL A 9 0.00 7.54 -15.87
CA VAL A 9 1.03 7.93 -16.83
C VAL A 9 2.29 8.22 -16.02
N ILE A 10 3.21 7.26 -16.01
CA ILE A 10 4.59 7.53 -15.65
C ILE A 10 5.18 8.30 -16.85
N SER A 11 4.85 9.56 -16.93
CA SER A 11 5.48 10.48 -17.88
C SER A 11 6.56 11.21 -17.12
N SER A 12 7.80 10.98 -17.50
CA SER A 12 8.94 11.78 -17.07
C SER A 12 9.05 12.01 -15.55
N LYS A 13 9.11 10.93 -14.77
CA LYS A 13 9.35 10.97 -13.30
C LYS A 13 8.27 11.69 -12.47
N LYS A 14 7.04 11.79 -12.92
CA LYS A 14 5.95 12.39 -12.18
C LYS A 14 4.85 11.39 -11.91
N ILE A 15 4.46 11.26 -10.64
CA ILE A 15 3.27 10.50 -10.25
C ILE A 15 2.05 11.35 -10.62
N LEU A 16 1.24 10.86 -11.54
CA LEU A 16 -0.02 11.48 -11.92
C LEU A 16 -1.16 10.60 -11.41
N SER A 17 -1.54 10.77 -10.15
CA SER A 17 -2.77 10.14 -9.64
C SER A 17 -3.60 11.16 -8.90
N ASN A 18 -4.77 11.46 -9.44
CA ASN A 18 -5.83 12.18 -8.74
C ASN A 18 -6.85 11.22 -8.14
N ASN A 19 -6.65 9.90 -8.28
CA ASN A 19 -7.58 8.87 -7.86
C ASN A 19 -6.91 7.98 -6.81
N ASN A 20 -7.17 8.29 -5.53
CA ASN A 20 -6.62 7.57 -4.39
C ASN A 20 -7.73 6.78 -3.69
N PHE A 21 -7.39 5.60 -3.19
CA PHE A 21 -8.22 4.84 -2.27
C PHE A 21 -7.55 4.85 -0.89
N ASP A 22 -8.06 5.66 0.02
CA ASP A 22 -7.53 5.83 1.38
C ASP A 22 -8.70 5.79 2.37
N VAL A 23 -8.85 4.70 3.10
CA VAL A 23 -9.98 4.46 3.99
C VAL A 23 -9.52 3.83 5.30
N PHE A 24 -10.23 4.12 6.39
CA PHE A 24 -10.10 3.37 7.63
C PHE A 24 -10.95 2.10 7.57
N VAL A 25 -10.40 1.04 8.13
CA VAL A 25 -11.09 -0.25 8.24
C VAL A 25 -11.30 -0.58 9.70
N LYS A 26 -12.56 -0.92 10.05
CA LYS A 26 -12.89 -1.32 11.41
C LYS A 26 -12.23 -2.66 11.75
N PRO A 27 -11.52 -2.77 12.88
CA PRO A 27 -10.94 -4.03 13.33
C PRO A 27 -12.02 -5.09 13.57
N PHE A 28 -11.73 -6.35 13.21
CA PHE A 28 -12.65 -7.49 13.36
C PHE A 28 -13.07 -7.76 14.80
N PHE A 29 -12.15 -7.58 15.75
CA PHE A 29 -12.44 -7.64 17.18
C PHE A 29 -12.34 -6.23 17.77
N ASN A 30 -12.92 -6.01 18.95
CA ASN A 30 -12.87 -4.75 19.71
C ASN A 30 -11.42 -4.27 19.98
N GLY A 31 -10.64 -4.17 18.90
CA GLY A 31 -9.27 -3.76 18.90
C GLY A 31 -9.17 -2.26 19.14
N ARG A 32 -9.22 -1.86 20.43
CA ARG A 32 -8.75 -0.51 20.76
C ARG A 32 -7.28 -0.42 20.41
N LEU A 33 -6.92 0.60 19.65
CA LEU A 33 -5.52 0.92 19.42
C LEU A 33 -4.82 1.11 20.78
N SER A 34 -3.67 0.44 20.96
CA SER A 34 -2.84 0.76 22.11
C SER A 34 -2.43 2.23 22.05
N LYS A 35 -2.23 2.87 23.21
CA LYS A 35 -1.75 4.26 23.28
C LYS A 35 -0.49 4.50 22.43
N LYS A 36 0.41 3.49 22.38
CA LYS A 36 1.62 3.52 21.55
C LYS A 36 1.28 3.56 20.06
N MET A 37 0.34 2.73 19.60
CA MET A 37 -0.07 2.67 18.19
C MET A 37 -0.85 3.92 17.78
N SER A 38 -1.78 4.39 18.61
CA SER A 38 -2.51 5.63 18.36
C SER A 38 -1.56 6.84 18.20
N LYS A 39 -0.55 6.93 19.07
CA LYS A 39 0.48 7.98 18.98
C LYS A 39 1.35 7.83 17.72
N LEU A 40 1.75 6.60 17.35
CA LEU A 40 2.58 6.34 16.17
C LEU A 40 1.83 6.68 14.88
N LEU A 41 0.59 6.20 14.77
CA LEU A 41 -0.22 6.36 13.57
C LEU A 41 -0.95 7.70 13.53
N LYS A 42 -1.01 8.42 14.65
CA LYS A 42 -1.82 9.64 14.83
C LYS A 42 -3.30 9.42 14.49
N ILE A 43 -3.82 8.23 14.78
CA ILE A 43 -5.20 7.84 14.54
C ILE A 43 -5.96 7.84 15.87
N ASP A 44 -7.14 8.45 15.87
CA ASP A 44 -8.08 8.39 16.96
C ASP A 44 -8.87 7.07 16.90
N SER A 45 -9.11 6.46 18.07
CA SER A 45 -9.94 5.25 18.18
C SER A 45 -11.36 5.46 17.62
N LYS A 46 -11.90 6.67 17.74
CA LYS A 46 -13.20 7.01 17.20
C LYS A 46 -13.27 6.86 15.69
N SER A 47 -12.23 7.27 14.96
CA SER A 47 -12.15 7.10 13.51
C SER A 47 -12.23 5.65 13.06
N LEU A 48 -11.78 4.70 13.92
CA LEU A 48 -11.90 3.27 13.66
C LEU A 48 -13.27 2.69 14.06
N GLU A 49 -13.92 3.26 15.08
CA GLU A 49 -15.27 2.85 15.49
C GLU A 49 -16.31 3.15 14.41
N ASP A 50 -16.16 4.30 13.74
CA ASP A 50 -17.04 4.76 12.67
C ASP A 50 -16.67 4.17 11.29
N ALA A 51 -15.53 3.49 11.17
CA ALA A 51 -15.07 2.88 9.93
C ALA A 51 -15.92 1.67 9.53
N ARG A 52 -15.97 1.38 8.23
CA ARG A 52 -16.65 0.18 7.72
C ARG A 52 -15.81 -1.07 7.96
N LEU A 53 -16.47 -2.22 7.90
CA LEU A 53 -15.82 -3.52 8.04
C LEU A 53 -14.91 -3.81 6.83
N PHE A 54 -13.97 -4.72 7.04
CA PHE A 54 -12.96 -5.08 6.03
C PHE A 54 -13.58 -5.65 4.75
N ASP A 55 -14.61 -6.46 4.84
CA ASP A 55 -15.29 -7.07 3.68
C ASP A 55 -15.91 -6.02 2.77
N ILE A 56 -16.52 -4.98 3.34
CA ILE A 56 -17.11 -3.86 2.60
C ILE A 56 -16.00 -3.07 1.90
N GLU A 57 -14.95 -2.69 2.62
CA GLU A 57 -13.88 -1.88 2.04
C GLU A 57 -13.01 -2.68 1.06
N MET A 58 -12.90 -3.99 1.23
CA MET A 58 -12.20 -4.85 0.26
C MET A 58 -12.98 -4.97 -1.05
N ALA A 59 -14.32 -5.04 -0.99
CA ALA A 59 -15.17 -4.99 -2.18
C ALA A 59 -15.08 -3.63 -2.89
N ASN A 60 -15.06 -2.53 -2.13
CA ASN A 60 -14.87 -1.18 -2.66
C ASN A 60 -13.48 -1.03 -3.32
N PHE A 61 -12.44 -1.57 -2.69
CA PHE A 61 -11.08 -1.55 -3.22
C PHE A 61 -10.99 -2.34 -4.53
N GLN A 62 -11.58 -3.52 -4.60
CA GLN A 62 -11.63 -4.31 -5.82
C GLN A 62 -12.37 -3.57 -6.94
N LYS A 63 -13.52 -2.99 -6.64
CA LYS A 63 -14.28 -2.18 -7.60
C LYS A 63 -13.44 -1.01 -8.10
N TRP A 64 -12.84 -0.24 -7.19
CA TRP A 64 -11.97 0.89 -7.54
C TRP A 64 -10.78 0.47 -8.41
N SER A 65 -10.11 -0.65 -8.11
CA SER A 65 -9.00 -1.15 -8.91
C SER A 65 -9.42 -1.58 -10.32
N ASN A 66 -10.57 -2.25 -10.46
CA ASN A 66 -11.10 -2.68 -11.74
C ASN A 66 -11.58 -1.51 -12.62
N GLU A 67 -12.18 -0.48 -12.02
CA GLU A 67 -12.60 0.73 -12.74
C GLU A 67 -11.40 1.50 -13.29
N ASN A 68 -10.23 1.34 -12.69
CA ASN A 68 -9.04 2.07 -13.12
C ASN A 68 -8.22 1.31 -14.18
N ASN A 69 -8.18 -0.02 -14.19
CA ASN A 69 -7.55 -0.78 -15.27
C ASN A 69 -7.70 -2.31 -15.12
N GLU A 70 -7.86 -3.01 -16.23
CA GLU A 70 -7.86 -4.49 -16.29
C GLU A 70 -6.46 -5.08 -16.01
N ASP A 71 -5.38 -4.32 -16.31
CA ASP A 71 -3.98 -4.74 -16.14
C ASP A 71 -3.34 -4.16 -14.87
N THR A 72 -4.11 -4.04 -13.79
CA THR A 72 -3.62 -3.50 -12.52
C THR A 72 -2.58 -4.40 -11.87
N VAL A 73 -1.45 -3.83 -11.46
CA VAL A 73 -0.43 -4.49 -10.62
C VAL A 73 -0.40 -3.81 -9.25
N PHE A 74 -0.55 -4.60 -8.18
CA PHE A 74 -0.48 -4.12 -6.81
C PHE A 74 0.97 -4.15 -6.31
N ILE A 75 1.54 -2.98 -6.10
CA ILE A 75 2.92 -2.85 -5.64
C ILE A 75 2.93 -2.36 -4.20
N THR A 76 3.62 -3.09 -3.32
CA THR A 76 3.85 -2.65 -1.94
C THR A 76 5.35 -2.59 -1.66
N TRP A 77 5.71 -1.84 -0.60
CA TRP A 77 7.11 -1.82 -0.16
C TRP A 77 7.57 -3.17 0.39
N SER A 78 6.68 -3.95 1.02
CA SER A 78 7.04 -5.26 1.56
C SER A 78 5.91 -6.28 1.43
N LYS A 79 6.23 -7.56 1.57
CA LYS A 79 5.24 -8.64 1.60
C LYS A 79 4.27 -8.57 2.78
N THR A 80 4.55 -7.75 3.79
CA THR A 80 3.71 -7.62 4.99
C THR A 80 2.30 -7.21 4.64
N ASP A 81 2.14 -6.26 3.71
CA ASP A 81 0.82 -5.77 3.30
C ASP A 81 -0.01 -6.87 2.63
N SER A 82 0.60 -7.64 1.73
CA SER A 82 -0.10 -8.76 1.08
C SER A 82 -0.47 -9.86 2.08
N LEU A 83 0.38 -10.14 3.07
CA LEU A 83 0.08 -11.10 4.13
C LEU A 83 -1.07 -10.63 5.02
N MET A 84 -1.14 -9.33 5.33
CA MET A 84 -2.24 -8.73 6.09
C MET A 84 -3.55 -8.81 5.32
N ILE A 85 -3.56 -8.45 4.04
CA ILE A 85 -4.74 -8.58 3.16
C ILE A 85 -5.19 -10.05 3.11
N LYS A 86 -4.27 -10.98 2.81
CA LYS A 86 -4.56 -12.42 2.76
C LYS A 86 -5.15 -12.94 4.08
N SER A 87 -4.57 -12.55 5.21
CA SER A 87 -5.05 -12.97 6.54
C SER A 87 -6.46 -12.47 6.81
N ASN A 88 -6.75 -11.22 6.47
CA ASN A 88 -8.09 -10.66 6.68
C ASN A 88 -9.10 -11.26 5.68
N CYS A 89 -8.76 -11.40 4.40
CA CYS A 89 -9.64 -12.05 3.43
C CYS A 89 -10.06 -13.46 3.88
N LYS A 90 -9.13 -14.24 4.44
CA LYS A 90 -9.44 -15.55 5.01
C LYS A 90 -10.46 -15.48 6.15
N LYS A 91 -10.35 -14.49 7.04
CA LYS A 91 -11.29 -14.31 8.18
C LYS A 91 -12.71 -13.98 7.71
N TYR A 92 -12.84 -13.28 6.58
CA TYR A 92 -14.12 -12.88 6.02
C TYR A 92 -14.58 -13.77 4.87
N PHE A 93 -13.86 -14.89 4.57
CA PHE A 93 -14.16 -15.82 3.48
C PHE A 93 -14.20 -15.15 2.10
N ILE A 94 -13.35 -14.13 1.88
CA ILE A 94 -13.25 -13.38 0.64
C ILE A 94 -12.21 -14.04 -0.27
N ASN A 95 -12.53 -14.19 -1.56
CA ASN A 95 -11.55 -14.56 -2.56
C ASN A 95 -10.58 -13.39 -2.81
N TYR A 96 -9.27 -13.65 -2.67
CA TYR A 96 -8.20 -12.67 -2.83
C TYR A 96 -7.24 -12.99 -3.98
N ASN A 97 -7.57 -13.96 -4.83
CA ASN A 97 -6.69 -14.38 -5.93
C ASN A 97 -6.43 -13.25 -6.92
N TRP A 98 -7.43 -12.41 -7.18
CA TRP A 98 -7.32 -11.23 -8.03
C TRP A 98 -6.22 -10.28 -7.57
N PHE A 99 -6.03 -10.12 -6.26
CA PHE A 99 -4.94 -9.32 -5.69
C PHE A 99 -3.61 -10.07 -5.74
N CYS A 100 -3.57 -11.34 -5.30
CA CYS A 100 -2.33 -12.11 -5.20
C CYS A 100 -1.69 -12.41 -6.55
N ASN A 101 -2.47 -12.59 -7.60
CA ASN A 101 -1.96 -12.87 -8.94
C ASN A 101 -1.30 -11.66 -9.61
N GLN A 102 -1.60 -10.46 -9.11
CA GLN A 102 -1.11 -9.18 -9.62
C GLN A 102 -0.26 -8.43 -8.59
N TYR A 103 0.25 -9.13 -7.59
CA TYR A 103 1.02 -8.55 -6.49
C TYR A 103 2.52 -8.55 -6.76
N PHE A 104 3.19 -7.43 -6.44
CA PHE A 104 4.64 -7.27 -6.55
C PHE A 104 5.24 -6.67 -5.26
N ASP A 105 6.26 -7.34 -4.73
CA ASP A 105 7.04 -6.90 -3.56
C ASP A 105 8.25 -6.09 -4.03
N LEU A 106 8.15 -4.77 -3.95
CA LEU A 106 9.21 -3.87 -4.41
C LEU A 106 10.44 -3.92 -3.51
N GLN A 107 10.30 -4.11 -2.18
CA GLN A 107 11.42 -4.23 -1.26
C GLN A 107 12.31 -5.39 -1.64
N LYS A 108 11.72 -6.55 -1.94
CA LYS A 108 12.48 -7.72 -2.34
C LYS A 108 13.27 -7.46 -3.62
N CYS A 109 12.67 -6.81 -4.62
CA CYS A 109 13.34 -6.44 -5.86
C CYS A 109 14.48 -5.45 -5.58
N TYR A 110 14.21 -4.40 -4.82
CA TYR A 110 15.20 -3.41 -4.41
C TYR A 110 16.40 -4.04 -3.70
N ASP A 111 16.15 -4.89 -2.70
CA ASP A 111 17.21 -5.56 -1.94
C ASP A 111 18.06 -6.47 -2.81
N MET A 112 17.45 -7.19 -3.76
CA MET A 112 18.19 -8.02 -4.73
C MET A 112 19.09 -7.17 -5.65
N MET A 113 18.58 -6.08 -6.21
CA MET A 113 19.33 -5.18 -7.10
C MET A 113 20.51 -4.53 -6.37
N HIS A 114 20.32 -4.15 -5.11
CA HIS A 114 21.35 -3.51 -4.29
C HIS A 114 22.17 -4.50 -3.43
N LYS A 115 22.05 -5.82 -3.66
CA LYS A 115 22.77 -6.89 -2.97
C LYS A 115 22.68 -6.79 -1.43
N LYS A 116 21.51 -6.42 -0.92
CA LYS A 116 21.26 -6.26 0.52
C LYS A 116 21.15 -7.62 1.21
N MET A 117 21.79 -7.76 2.35
CA MET A 117 21.73 -8.99 3.18
C MET A 117 20.53 -8.98 4.14
N LYS A 118 19.90 -7.84 4.35
CA LYS A 118 18.74 -7.65 5.24
C LYS A 118 17.71 -6.77 4.56
N PRO A 119 16.42 -6.97 4.88
CA PRO A 119 15.35 -6.14 4.34
C PRO A 119 15.57 -4.65 4.63
N THR A 120 15.53 -3.84 3.59
CA THR A 120 15.70 -2.39 3.68
C THR A 120 14.36 -1.72 3.96
N GLY A 121 14.24 -0.94 5.02
CA GLY A 121 13.03 -0.15 5.28
C GLY A 121 12.84 0.98 4.26
N LEU A 122 11.59 1.36 3.97
CA LEU A 122 11.25 2.39 2.98
C LEU A 122 12.02 3.71 3.17
N CYS A 123 12.07 4.20 4.42
CA CYS A 123 12.81 5.43 4.73
C CYS A 123 14.31 5.33 4.44
N ASN A 124 14.90 4.15 4.61
CA ASN A 124 16.32 3.93 4.31
C ASN A 124 16.54 3.85 2.79
N ALA A 125 15.67 3.15 2.07
CA ALA A 125 15.74 3.10 0.62
C ALA A 125 15.63 4.48 -0.03
N LEU A 126 14.71 5.32 0.47
CA LEU A 126 14.58 6.71 0.01
C LEU A 126 15.88 7.49 0.26
N LYS A 127 16.45 7.41 1.46
CA LYS A 127 17.73 8.07 1.80
C LYS A 127 18.88 7.62 0.91
N GLU A 128 18.98 6.32 0.64
CA GLU A 128 20.02 5.77 -0.25
C GLU A 128 19.90 6.31 -1.69
N ASN A 129 18.69 6.65 -2.12
CA ASN A 129 18.42 7.26 -3.42
C ASN A 129 18.36 8.80 -3.39
N ASN A 130 18.77 9.44 -2.28
CA ASN A 130 18.71 10.89 -2.11
C ASN A 130 17.29 11.47 -2.27
N ILE A 131 16.27 10.72 -1.89
CA ILE A 131 14.87 11.12 -1.95
C ILE A 131 14.39 11.44 -0.54
N ASN A 132 13.79 12.61 -0.35
CA ASN A 132 13.17 12.98 0.92
C ASN A 132 11.80 12.31 1.06
N PHE A 133 11.50 11.77 2.25
CA PHE A 133 10.18 11.25 2.55
C PHE A 133 9.14 12.38 2.53
N ILE A 134 8.06 12.20 1.79
CA ILE A 134 6.96 13.16 1.69
C ILE A 134 5.79 12.65 2.54
N GLY A 135 5.30 13.51 3.43
CA GLY A 135 4.20 13.17 4.33
C GLY A 135 4.67 12.57 5.66
N GLN A 136 3.87 11.65 6.21
CA GLN A 136 4.10 11.03 7.51
C GLN A 136 4.40 9.53 7.36
N PRO A 137 5.56 9.03 7.82
CA PRO A 137 5.84 7.60 7.89
C PRO A 137 4.76 6.85 8.69
N HIS A 138 4.43 5.64 8.22
CA HIS A 138 3.37 4.78 8.75
C HIS A 138 1.93 5.26 8.49
N LYS A 139 1.74 6.29 7.69
CA LYS A 139 0.46 6.61 7.08
C LYS A 139 0.41 5.95 5.70
N ALA A 140 -0.55 5.04 5.49
CA ALA A 140 -0.57 4.14 4.33
C ALA A 140 -0.52 4.88 2.98
N ILE A 141 -1.26 5.97 2.82
CA ILE A 141 -1.25 6.77 1.59
C ILE A 141 0.11 7.44 1.35
N ASP A 142 0.77 7.92 2.40
CA ASP A 142 2.08 8.57 2.30
C ASP A 142 3.17 7.52 2.03
N ASP A 143 3.10 6.34 2.67
CA ASP A 143 4.01 5.22 2.40
C ASP A 143 3.85 4.71 0.95
N SER A 144 2.62 4.62 0.45
CA SER A 144 2.32 4.25 -0.94
C SER A 144 2.92 5.24 -1.93
N TYR A 145 2.77 6.54 -1.68
CA TYR A 145 3.38 7.59 -2.49
C TYR A 145 4.90 7.47 -2.54
N ASN A 146 5.53 7.31 -1.38
CA ASN A 146 6.99 7.19 -1.28
C ASN A 146 7.52 5.86 -1.87
N THR A 147 6.75 4.78 -1.80
CA THR A 147 7.05 3.52 -2.50
C THR A 147 7.09 3.74 -4.02
N THR A 148 6.15 4.51 -4.55
CA THR A 148 6.14 4.86 -5.98
C THR A 148 7.35 5.71 -6.37
N GLN A 149 7.85 6.60 -5.49
CA GLN A 149 9.08 7.36 -5.75
C GLN A 149 10.28 6.43 -5.96
N ILE A 150 10.42 5.38 -5.15
CA ILE A 150 11.47 4.37 -5.35
C ILE A 150 11.28 3.64 -6.69
N LEU A 151 10.07 3.19 -7.00
CA LEU A 151 9.77 2.48 -8.25
C LEU A 151 10.17 3.31 -9.49
N LEU A 152 9.98 4.63 -9.45
CA LEU A 152 10.30 5.52 -10.57
C LEU A 152 11.80 5.83 -10.71
N ASN A 153 12.58 5.51 -9.67
CA ASN A 153 14.04 5.78 -9.64
C ASN A 153 14.89 4.50 -9.69
N CYS A 154 14.24 3.33 -9.78
CA CYS A 154 14.91 2.03 -9.95
C CYS A 154 15.32 1.72 -11.41
#